data_4c44ab0c89c403f932124581b98cbf15
#
_entry.id   4c44ab0c89c403f932124581b98cbf15
#
_cell.length_a   1.000
_cell.length_b   1.000
_cell.length_c   1.000
_cell.angle_alpha   90.00
_cell.angle_beta   90.00
_cell.angle_gamma   90.00
#
_symmetry.space_group_name_H-M   'P 1'
#
loop_
_entity.id
_entity.type
_entity.pdbx_description
1 polymer ?
#
loop_
_entity_poly.entity_id
_entity_poly.type
_entity_poly.pdbx_seq_one_letter_code
_entity_poly.pdbx_strand_id
1 'polypeptide(L)'
;MESRALRGFPLSGSGIKSAKESPARLPARLDPQGSVMNTPAIPDVSLVDNTEQRTPLVLVLDCSGSMAGAPIEQLNEGLRLLERELKDDVIAAKRVRLLVIRFHGLDSAEVVGDWCDAMDFTAPVLEAEGTTPTGQAVNLALDEIEAEKQRYKQSGIAYTRPWLFLMSDGAPTDRWEAAAQRCRDAEQAHKVAVFPIAVGADTHEDTLGAFCARGANGVKRLTGLQFKELFLWLSTSMQVVSQSKAGGQVQLPPTDSWSTLTV
;
A
#
# COMPACT_ATOMS: atom_id res chain seq x y z
N MET A 1 -34.45 21.96 -60.77
CA MET A 1 -33.38 21.34 -61.55
C MET A 1 -32.49 20.65 -60.50
N GLU A 2 -32.80 19.43 -60.14
CA GLU A 2 -32.25 18.18 -60.67
C GLU A 2 -30.71 18.26 -60.77
N SER A 3 -29.90 17.39 -60.16
CA SER A 3 -29.97 15.94 -60.20
C SER A 3 -28.90 15.29 -59.29
N ARG A 4 -29.29 14.19 -58.62
CA ARG A 4 -28.64 12.89 -58.49
C ARG A 4 -27.23 12.78 -57.84
N ALA A 5 -27.19 12.27 -56.65
CA ALA A 5 -26.89 10.90 -56.20
C ALA A 5 -25.74 10.16 -56.93
N LEU A 6 -24.73 9.74 -56.17
CA LEU A 6 -24.15 8.41 -56.29
C LEU A 6 -23.54 7.91 -54.98
N ARG A 7 -23.83 6.67 -54.68
CA ARG A 7 -23.49 5.86 -53.51
C ARG A 7 -22.05 5.40 -53.55
N GLY A 8 -21.41 5.26 -52.42
CA GLY A 8 -20.21 4.46 -52.28
C GLY A 8 -20.16 3.92 -50.84
N PHE A 9 -20.48 2.64 -50.70
CA PHE A 9 -20.37 1.82 -49.52
C PHE A 9 -18.93 1.27 -49.39
N PRO A 10 -18.61 0.52 -48.33
CA PRO A 10 -17.56 0.83 -47.33
C PRO A 10 -16.42 -0.17 -47.40
N LEU A 11 -15.30 0.14 -46.81
CA LEU A 11 -14.30 -0.88 -46.47
C LEU A 11 -14.04 -0.88 -44.97
N SER A 12 -14.42 -2.01 -44.40
CA SER A 12 -14.14 -2.47 -43.05
C SER A 12 -12.64 -2.55 -42.78
N GLY A 13 -12.17 -1.87 -41.75
CA GLY A 13 -10.85 -2.05 -41.18
C GLY A 13 -11.02 -2.50 -39.72
N SER A 14 -10.95 -3.80 -39.49
CA SER A 14 -10.99 -4.44 -38.19
C SER A 14 -9.69 -4.16 -37.46
N GLY A 15 -9.72 -3.20 -36.53
CA GLY A 15 -8.68 -3.00 -35.50
C GLY A 15 -8.92 -3.95 -34.36
N ILE A 16 -8.12 -4.98 -34.23
CA ILE A 16 -8.11 -5.92 -33.11
C ILE A 16 -7.52 -5.18 -31.91
N LYS A 17 -8.37 -4.79 -30.97
CA LYS A 17 -7.93 -4.39 -29.63
C LYS A 17 -7.60 -5.66 -28.85
N SER A 18 -6.32 -5.88 -28.60
CA SER A 18 -5.82 -6.88 -27.67
C SER A 18 -6.24 -6.49 -26.26
N ALA A 19 -7.35 -7.04 -25.78
CA ALA A 19 -7.69 -7.07 -24.38
C ALA A 19 -6.74 -8.06 -23.70
N LYS A 20 -5.90 -7.61 -22.77
CA LYS A 20 -5.22 -8.48 -21.82
C LYS A 20 -6.28 -9.05 -20.89
N GLU A 21 -6.69 -10.27 -21.15
CA GLU A 21 -7.51 -11.05 -20.24
C GLU A 21 -6.71 -11.34 -18.97
N SER A 22 -7.26 -10.95 -17.82
CA SER A 22 -6.85 -11.47 -16.51
C SER A 22 -6.99 -12.98 -16.52
N PRO A 23 -6.09 -13.75 -15.90
CA PRO A 23 -6.21 -15.20 -15.85
C PRO A 23 -7.50 -15.59 -15.10
N ALA A 24 -8.44 -16.17 -15.82
CA ALA A 24 -9.65 -16.71 -15.27
C ALA A 24 -9.28 -17.78 -14.20
N ARG A 25 -9.87 -17.67 -13.00
CA ARG A 25 -9.81 -18.71 -11.98
C ARG A 25 -10.31 -20.01 -12.60
N LEU A 26 -9.44 -20.98 -12.72
CA LEU A 26 -9.80 -22.33 -13.12
C LEU A 26 -10.80 -22.91 -12.10
N PRO A 27 -11.88 -23.57 -12.54
CA PRO A 27 -12.83 -24.23 -11.63
C PRO A 27 -12.11 -25.33 -10.85
N ALA A 28 -12.44 -25.44 -9.55
CA ALA A 28 -11.93 -26.50 -8.69
C ALA A 28 -12.23 -27.88 -9.29
N ARG A 29 -11.23 -28.74 -9.44
CA ARG A 29 -11.42 -30.13 -9.80
C ARG A 29 -11.94 -30.91 -8.57
N LEU A 30 -13.06 -31.57 -8.73
CA LEU A 30 -13.62 -32.49 -7.73
C LEU A 30 -13.07 -33.89 -8.00
N ASP A 31 -12.84 -34.67 -6.93
CA ASP A 31 -12.56 -36.10 -7.03
C ASP A 31 -13.85 -36.88 -7.40
N PRO A 32 -13.76 -38.17 -7.74
CA PRO A 32 -14.91 -38.98 -8.08
C PRO A 32 -15.95 -39.12 -6.96
N GLN A 33 -15.68 -38.66 -5.75
CA GLN A 33 -16.57 -38.70 -4.58
C GLN A 33 -17.11 -37.29 -4.22
N GLY A 34 -16.84 -36.26 -5.03
CA GLY A 34 -17.35 -34.90 -4.85
C GLY A 34 -16.63 -34.06 -3.79
N SER A 35 -15.50 -34.53 -3.27
CA SER A 35 -14.62 -33.73 -2.36
C SER A 35 -13.76 -32.77 -3.14
N VAL A 36 -13.60 -31.57 -2.61
CA VAL A 36 -12.66 -30.59 -3.16
C VAL A 36 -11.24 -31.13 -2.99
N MET A 37 -10.56 -31.47 -4.08
CA MET A 37 -9.15 -31.81 -4.02
C MET A 37 -8.40 -30.63 -3.40
N ASN A 38 -7.82 -30.84 -2.23
CA ASN A 38 -6.92 -29.89 -1.58
C ASN A 38 -5.60 -29.92 -2.36
N THR A 39 -5.57 -29.25 -3.52
CA THR A 39 -4.33 -29.04 -4.26
C THR A 39 -3.45 -28.20 -3.34
N PRO A 40 -2.27 -28.69 -2.92
CA PRO A 40 -1.37 -27.86 -2.12
C PRO A 40 -1.15 -26.56 -2.90
N ALA A 41 -1.38 -25.44 -2.24
CA ALA A 41 -1.11 -24.12 -2.83
C ALA A 41 0.35 -24.14 -3.31
N ILE A 42 0.57 -23.85 -4.57
CA ILE A 42 1.93 -23.68 -5.10
C ILE A 42 2.56 -22.58 -4.25
N PRO A 43 3.67 -22.85 -3.53
CA PRO A 43 4.31 -21.83 -2.72
C PRO A 43 4.63 -20.62 -3.60
N ASP A 44 4.43 -19.43 -3.06
CA ASP A 44 4.83 -18.19 -3.73
C ASP A 44 6.35 -18.28 -3.98
N VAL A 45 6.75 -18.27 -5.24
CA VAL A 45 8.16 -18.46 -5.66
C VAL A 45 9.06 -17.43 -4.97
N SER A 46 8.59 -16.19 -4.75
CA SER A 46 9.35 -15.16 -4.05
C SER A 46 9.64 -15.50 -2.58
N LEU A 47 8.82 -16.32 -1.95
CA LEU A 47 9.02 -16.77 -0.58
C LEU A 47 9.87 -18.06 -0.50
N VAL A 48 9.95 -18.83 -1.59
CA VAL A 48 10.83 -20.01 -1.69
C VAL A 48 12.28 -19.60 -1.93
N ASP A 49 12.49 -18.63 -2.80
CA ASP A 49 13.84 -18.19 -3.18
C ASP A 49 14.52 -17.34 -2.09
N ASN A 50 13.73 -16.69 -1.24
CA ASN A 50 14.22 -15.89 -0.14
C ASN A 50 13.55 -16.32 1.17
N THR A 51 14.26 -17.08 2.00
CA THR A 51 13.80 -17.62 3.30
C THR A 51 14.13 -16.71 4.49
N GLU A 52 14.66 -15.52 4.24
CA GLU A 52 14.94 -14.53 5.29
C GLU A 52 13.67 -14.10 6.02
N GLN A 53 13.81 -13.67 7.28
CA GLN A 53 12.74 -13.03 8.03
C GLN A 53 12.18 -11.83 7.25
N ARG A 54 10.86 -11.65 7.24
CA ARG A 54 10.22 -10.51 6.56
C ARG A 54 9.87 -9.38 7.50
N THR A 55 9.95 -8.16 6.99
CA THR A 55 9.48 -6.92 7.62
C THR A 55 8.43 -6.28 6.70
N PRO A 56 7.13 -6.59 6.90
CA PRO A 56 6.10 -6.12 6.00
C PRO A 56 5.80 -4.63 6.20
N LEU A 57 5.76 -3.88 5.10
CA LEU A 57 5.42 -2.47 5.03
C LEU A 57 4.31 -2.24 4.01
N VAL A 58 3.17 -1.72 4.44
CA VAL A 58 2.08 -1.30 3.57
C VAL A 58 2.01 0.22 3.56
N LEU A 59 2.15 0.79 2.38
CA LEU A 59 1.99 2.22 2.12
C LEU A 59 0.57 2.46 1.60
N VAL A 60 -0.26 3.14 2.37
CA VAL A 60 -1.64 3.53 2.03
C VAL A 60 -1.63 5.02 1.72
N LEU A 61 -1.67 5.36 0.45
CA LEU A 61 -1.32 6.67 -0.06
C LEU A 61 -2.53 7.37 -0.68
N ASP A 62 -2.81 8.57 -0.17
CA ASP A 62 -3.81 9.47 -0.72
C ASP A 62 -3.37 9.97 -2.09
N CYS A 63 -4.21 9.70 -3.09
CA CYS A 63 -4.07 10.21 -4.44
C CYS A 63 -5.34 10.96 -4.86
N SER A 64 -6.07 11.55 -3.91
CA SER A 64 -7.25 12.38 -4.17
C SER A 64 -6.86 13.69 -4.87
N GLY A 65 -7.86 14.40 -5.38
CA GLY A 65 -7.66 15.63 -6.14
C GLY A 65 -6.92 16.74 -5.38
N SER A 66 -7.00 16.78 -4.05
CA SER A 66 -6.28 17.74 -3.20
C SER A 66 -4.75 17.53 -3.23
N MET A 67 -4.30 16.29 -3.47
CA MET A 67 -2.89 15.97 -3.64
C MET A 67 -2.28 16.44 -4.98
N ALA A 68 -3.08 17.03 -5.89
CA ALA A 68 -2.59 17.45 -7.20
C ALA A 68 -1.48 18.52 -7.12
N GLY A 69 -0.55 18.49 -8.08
CA GLY A 69 0.59 19.41 -8.16
C GLY A 69 1.75 19.00 -7.26
N ALA A 70 2.29 19.93 -6.49
CA ALA A 70 3.48 19.71 -5.68
C ALA A 70 3.38 18.54 -4.68
N PRO A 71 2.25 18.28 -3.98
CA PRO A 71 2.17 17.14 -3.06
C PRO A 71 2.39 15.79 -3.73
N ILE A 72 1.70 15.50 -4.84
CA ILE A 72 1.84 14.21 -5.53
C ILE A 72 3.21 14.06 -6.21
N GLU A 73 3.79 15.15 -6.74
CA GLU A 73 5.13 15.15 -7.31
C GLU A 73 6.17 14.77 -6.26
N GLN A 74 6.10 15.39 -5.08
CA GLN A 74 7.03 15.10 -3.98
C GLN A 74 6.80 13.74 -3.34
N LEU A 75 5.55 13.24 -3.28
CA LEU A 75 5.26 11.87 -2.89
C LEU A 75 5.96 10.88 -3.85
N ASN A 76 5.85 11.10 -5.15
CA ASN A 76 6.51 10.27 -6.16
C ASN A 76 8.06 10.32 -6.05
N GLU A 77 8.63 11.49 -5.75
CA GLU A 77 10.07 11.60 -5.48
C GLU A 77 10.47 10.85 -4.21
N GLY A 78 9.65 10.93 -3.16
CA GLY A 78 9.84 10.21 -1.92
C GLY A 78 9.82 8.69 -2.11
N LEU A 79 8.90 8.17 -2.91
CA LEU A 79 8.83 6.74 -3.25
C LEU A 79 10.08 6.26 -3.99
N ARG A 80 10.58 7.04 -4.95
CA ARG A 80 11.86 6.74 -5.64
C ARG A 80 13.04 6.77 -4.69
N LEU A 81 13.03 7.67 -3.72
CA LEU A 81 14.06 7.72 -2.69
C LEU A 81 14.00 6.48 -1.79
N LEU A 82 12.81 6.09 -1.32
CA LEU A 82 12.60 4.87 -0.53
C LEU A 82 13.12 3.63 -1.27
N GLU A 83 12.78 3.50 -2.55
CA GLU A 83 13.27 2.40 -3.41
C GLU A 83 14.79 2.32 -3.37
N ARG A 84 15.48 3.43 -3.65
CA ARG A 84 16.94 3.48 -3.68
C ARG A 84 17.55 3.11 -2.33
N GLU A 85 17.11 3.78 -1.26
CA GLU A 85 17.69 3.61 0.09
C GLU A 85 17.48 2.19 0.64
N LEU A 86 16.34 1.53 0.32
CA LEU A 86 16.10 0.15 0.73
C LEU A 86 16.90 -0.85 -0.10
N LYS A 87 17.14 -0.58 -1.39
CA LYS A 87 17.98 -1.44 -2.25
C LYS A 87 19.45 -1.35 -1.91
N ASP A 88 19.91 -0.20 -1.45
CA ASP A 88 21.31 0.04 -1.08
C ASP A 88 21.69 -0.67 0.23
N ASP A 89 20.72 -0.99 1.10
CA ASP A 89 20.97 -1.80 2.31
C ASP A 89 20.73 -3.30 2.01
N VAL A 90 21.79 -4.11 2.08
CA VAL A 90 21.77 -5.52 1.72
C VAL A 90 20.75 -6.34 2.54
N ILE A 91 20.52 -5.97 3.81
CA ILE A 91 19.59 -6.67 4.69
C ILE A 91 18.17 -6.19 4.42
N ALA A 92 17.94 -4.88 4.35
CA ALA A 92 16.63 -4.32 4.05
C ALA A 92 16.13 -4.76 2.68
N ALA A 93 16.99 -4.80 1.66
CA ALA A 93 16.66 -5.24 0.31
C ALA A 93 16.00 -6.64 0.28
N LYS A 94 16.47 -7.55 1.15
CA LYS A 94 15.97 -8.93 1.24
C LYS A 94 14.83 -9.12 2.24
N ARG A 95 14.79 -8.31 3.29
CA ARG A 95 13.86 -8.50 4.42
C ARG A 95 12.64 -7.59 4.40
N VAL A 96 12.78 -6.36 3.90
CA VAL A 96 11.63 -5.46 3.78
C VAL A 96 10.78 -5.92 2.60
N ARG A 97 9.49 -6.13 2.87
CA ARG A 97 8.51 -6.53 1.87
C ARG A 97 7.41 -5.48 1.80
N LEU A 98 7.23 -4.91 0.62
CA LEU A 98 6.38 -3.73 0.40
C LEU A 98 5.11 -4.06 -0.36
N LEU A 99 4.06 -3.32 -0.01
CA LEU A 99 2.83 -3.19 -0.78
C LEU A 99 2.45 -1.71 -0.85
N VAL A 100 2.09 -1.24 -2.02
CA VAL A 100 1.53 0.11 -2.20
C VAL A 100 0.04 -0.02 -2.49
N ILE A 101 -0.76 0.73 -1.73
CA ILE A 101 -2.20 0.91 -1.94
C ILE A 101 -2.42 2.38 -2.19
N ARG A 102 -3.05 2.74 -3.30
CA ARG A 102 -3.52 4.09 -3.54
C ARG A 102 -5.04 4.17 -3.38
N PHE A 103 -5.52 5.30 -2.95
CA PHE A 103 -6.95 5.58 -2.91
C PHE A 103 -7.23 6.94 -3.56
N HIS A 104 -8.24 6.93 -4.45
CA HIS A 104 -8.53 8.04 -5.36
C HIS A 104 -9.87 7.83 -6.07
N GLY A 105 -10.20 8.72 -7.01
CA GLY A 105 -11.24 8.53 -8.01
C GLY A 105 -12.67 8.50 -7.45
N LEU A 106 -13.51 7.66 -8.02
CA LEU A 106 -14.90 7.48 -7.61
C LEU A 106 -14.99 6.42 -6.50
N ASP A 107 -14.55 6.78 -5.28
CA ASP A 107 -14.57 5.90 -4.11
C ASP A 107 -13.87 4.56 -4.33
N SER A 108 -12.65 4.57 -4.84
CA SER A 108 -11.86 3.36 -5.05
C SER A 108 -10.53 3.36 -4.28
N ALA A 109 -10.20 2.20 -3.76
CA ALA A 109 -8.88 1.90 -3.24
C ALA A 109 -8.35 0.65 -3.96
N GLU A 110 -7.11 0.70 -4.41
CA GLU A 110 -6.53 -0.40 -5.17
C GLU A 110 -5.07 -0.66 -4.80
N VAL A 111 -4.66 -1.91 -4.94
CA VAL A 111 -3.27 -2.30 -4.82
C VAL A 111 -2.53 -1.91 -6.10
N VAL A 112 -1.40 -1.22 -5.94
CA VAL A 112 -0.51 -0.85 -7.05
C VAL A 112 0.64 -1.84 -7.12
N GLY A 113 0.52 -2.80 -8.03
CA GLY A 113 1.44 -3.93 -8.15
C GLY A 113 1.11 -5.07 -7.18
N ASP A 114 2.10 -5.88 -6.88
CA ASP A 114 2.00 -7.01 -5.96
C ASP A 114 2.93 -6.83 -4.76
N TRP A 115 2.72 -7.63 -3.71
CA TRP A 115 3.72 -7.74 -2.65
C TRP A 115 5.09 -8.12 -3.23
N CYS A 116 6.12 -7.32 -2.96
CA CYS A 116 7.47 -7.60 -3.43
C CYS A 116 8.52 -7.33 -2.35
N ASP A 117 9.65 -8.03 -2.42
CA ASP A 117 10.81 -7.71 -1.59
C ASP A 117 11.42 -6.38 -2.05
N ALA A 118 12.04 -5.62 -1.15
CA ALA A 118 12.56 -4.29 -1.48
C ALA A 118 13.59 -4.30 -2.61
N MET A 119 14.30 -5.42 -2.79
CA MET A 119 15.23 -5.59 -3.92
C MET A 119 14.53 -5.55 -5.28
N ASP A 120 13.27 -5.99 -5.34
CA ASP A 120 12.47 -6.06 -6.57
C ASP A 120 11.48 -4.89 -6.68
N PHE A 121 11.36 -4.08 -5.63
CA PHE A 121 10.44 -2.95 -5.60
C PHE A 121 10.81 -1.92 -6.67
N THR A 122 9.83 -1.48 -7.42
CA THR A 122 9.95 -0.34 -8.34
C THR A 122 8.90 0.68 -7.93
N ALA A 123 9.34 1.89 -7.62
CA ALA A 123 8.46 2.97 -7.19
C ALA A 123 7.44 3.30 -8.29
N PRO A 124 6.13 3.16 -8.01
CA PRO A 124 5.12 3.55 -8.97
C PRO A 124 5.10 5.06 -9.17
N VAL A 125 4.60 5.49 -10.32
CA VAL A 125 4.23 6.90 -10.55
C VAL A 125 2.74 7.03 -10.26
N LEU A 126 2.40 7.82 -9.25
CA LEU A 126 1.04 8.07 -8.80
C LEU A 126 0.53 9.38 -9.39
N GLU A 127 -0.75 9.40 -9.74
CA GLU A 127 -1.46 10.57 -10.21
C GLU A 127 -2.59 10.90 -9.24
N ALA A 128 -2.88 12.20 -9.05
CA ALA A 128 -3.89 12.67 -8.11
C ALA A 128 -5.18 12.98 -8.84
N GLU A 129 -6.29 12.34 -8.39
CA GLU A 129 -7.64 12.57 -8.91
C GLU A 129 -8.74 12.14 -7.94
N GLY A 130 -9.91 12.77 -8.05
CA GLY A 130 -11.15 12.30 -7.41
C GLY A 130 -11.21 12.48 -5.90
N THR A 131 -11.76 11.48 -5.20
CA THR A 131 -12.19 11.52 -3.80
C THR A 131 -11.19 10.82 -2.84
N THR A 132 -11.52 10.77 -1.54
CA THR A 132 -10.64 10.30 -0.46
C THR A 132 -11.26 9.09 0.29
N PRO A 133 -11.41 7.90 -0.33
CA PRO A 133 -12.05 6.73 0.29
C PRO A 133 -11.11 6.00 1.27
N THR A 134 -10.74 6.67 2.34
CA THR A 134 -9.75 6.20 3.33
C THR A 134 -10.18 4.92 4.03
N GLY A 135 -11.46 4.76 4.35
CA GLY A 135 -11.97 3.56 5.01
C GLY A 135 -11.83 2.32 4.15
N GLN A 136 -12.10 2.42 2.85
CA GLN A 136 -11.88 1.32 1.90
C GLN A 136 -10.40 0.96 1.80
N ALA A 137 -9.53 1.97 1.69
CA ALA A 137 -8.08 1.77 1.61
C ALA A 137 -7.50 1.06 2.84
N VAL A 138 -7.92 1.47 4.03
CA VAL A 138 -7.48 0.84 5.28
C VAL A 138 -8.01 -0.59 5.41
N ASN A 139 -9.26 -0.84 5.03
CA ASN A 139 -9.80 -2.21 5.02
C ASN A 139 -9.02 -3.11 4.06
N LEU A 140 -8.75 -2.65 2.84
CA LEU A 140 -7.93 -3.37 1.86
C LEU A 140 -6.54 -3.66 2.43
N ALA A 141 -5.88 -2.68 3.05
CA ALA A 141 -4.56 -2.84 3.65
C ALA A 141 -4.55 -3.90 4.77
N LEU A 142 -5.57 -3.92 5.63
CA LEU A 142 -5.68 -4.92 6.70
C LEU A 142 -5.94 -6.32 6.16
N ASP A 143 -6.73 -6.45 5.09
CA ASP A 143 -6.98 -7.73 4.41
C ASP A 143 -5.70 -8.26 3.75
N GLU A 144 -4.95 -7.41 3.07
CA GLU A 144 -3.67 -7.74 2.45
C GLU A 144 -2.61 -8.14 3.48
N ILE A 145 -2.50 -7.40 4.59
CA ILE A 145 -1.62 -7.76 5.70
C ILE A 145 -1.95 -9.15 6.26
N GLU A 146 -3.23 -9.45 6.46
CA GLU A 146 -3.62 -10.75 7.02
C GLU A 146 -3.37 -11.89 6.02
N ALA A 147 -3.67 -11.67 4.74
CA ALA A 147 -3.36 -12.63 3.68
C ALA A 147 -1.86 -12.93 3.59
N GLU A 148 -1.03 -11.90 3.62
CA GLU A 148 0.44 -12.05 3.55
C GLU A 148 1.00 -12.75 4.79
N LYS A 149 0.48 -12.48 5.98
CA LYS A 149 0.84 -13.22 7.21
C LYS A 149 0.49 -14.70 7.12
N GLN A 150 -0.62 -15.06 6.48
CA GLN A 150 -0.96 -16.46 6.24
C GLN A 150 0.03 -17.13 5.27
N ARG A 151 0.47 -16.43 4.22
CA ARG A 151 1.53 -16.92 3.33
C ARG A 151 2.83 -17.19 4.09
N TYR A 152 3.27 -16.28 4.97
CA TYR A 152 4.46 -16.50 5.80
C TYR A 152 4.33 -17.73 6.70
N LYS A 153 3.18 -17.88 7.38
CA LYS A 153 2.93 -19.04 8.23
C LYS A 153 2.96 -20.36 7.46
N GLN A 154 2.36 -20.40 6.27
CA GLN A 154 2.34 -21.58 5.41
C GLN A 154 3.73 -21.95 4.90
N SER A 155 4.57 -20.95 4.64
CA SER A 155 5.94 -21.12 4.17
C SER A 155 6.97 -21.25 5.30
N GLY A 156 6.55 -21.16 6.57
CA GLY A 156 7.46 -21.25 7.73
C GLY A 156 8.39 -20.05 7.88
N ILE A 157 8.03 -18.89 7.29
CA ILE A 157 8.86 -17.68 7.30
C ILE A 157 8.52 -16.83 8.54
N ALA A 158 9.54 -16.48 9.30
CA ALA A 158 9.40 -15.52 10.40
C ALA A 158 9.14 -14.10 9.87
N TYR A 159 8.37 -13.32 10.59
CA TYR A 159 8.14 -11.91 10.22
C TYR A 159 8.05 -11.02 11.46
N THR A 160 8.43 -9.75 11.30
CA THR A 160 8.22 -8.71 12.30
C THR A 160 6.78 -8.20 12.23
N ARG A 161 6.35 -7.43 13.23
CA ARG A 161 5.05 -6.78 13.22
C ARG A 161 4.90 -5.92 11.95
N PRO A 162 3.86 -6.14 11.12
CA PRO A 162 3.65 -5.34 9.92
C PRO A 162 3.45 -3.85 10.24
N TRP A 163 3.90 -2.98 9.35
CA TRP A 163 3.68 -1.55 9.42
C TRP A 163 2.65 -1.12 8.38
N LEU A 164 1.68 -0.31 8.82
CA LEU A 164 0.71 0.36 7.98
C LEU A 164 0.96 1.87 8.05
N PHE A 165 1.40 2.42 6.95
CA PHE A 165 1.68 3.84 6.77
C PHE A 165 0.51 4.47 6.05
N LEU A 166 -0.35 5.22 6.77
CA LEU A 166 -1.53 5.89 6.21
C LEU A 166 -1.22 7.36 6.02
N MET A 167 -1.18 7.82 4.78
CA MET A 167 -0.86 9.19 4.41
C MET A 167 -2.05 9.84 3.72
N SER A 168 -2.52 10.98 4.23
CA SER A 168 -3.64 11.73 3.65
C SER A 168 -3.54 13.22 3.97
N ASP A 169 -4.05 14.05 3.07
CA ASP A 169 -4.18 15.50 3.21
C ASP A 169 -5.63 15.95 3.50
N GLY A 170 -6.60 15.04 3.44
CA GLY A 170 -8.02 15.35 3.49
C GLY A 170 -8.84 14.54 4.48
N ALA A 171 -10.12 14.93 4.58
CA ALA A 171 -11.13 14.16 5.29
C ALA A 171 -11.61 12.99 4.41
N PRO A 172 -11.86 11.80 5.01
CA PRO A 172 -12.46 10.69 4.29
C PRO A 172 -13.82 11.06 3.67
N THR A 173 -14.05 10.58 2.45
CA THR A 173 -15.32 10.76 1.73
C THR A 173 -16.24 9.55 1.85
N ASP A 174 -15.76 8.44 2.37
CA ASP A 174 -16.49 7.18 2.56
C ASP A 174 -16.91 6.94 4.03
N ARG A 175 -17.53 5.79 4.29
CA ARG A 175 -17.87 5.32 5.64
C ARG A 175 -16.65 4.69 6.30
N TRP A 176 -15.83 5.48 6.91
CA TRP A 176 -14.52 5.11 7.44
C TRP A 176 -14.52 4.63 8.89
N GLU A 177 -15.56 4.89 9.68
CA GLU A 177 -15.55 4.69 11.14
C GLU A 177 -15.35 3.21 11.53
N ALA A 178 -16.00 2.30 10.79
CA ALA A 178 -15.84 0.86 11.02
C ALA A 178 -14.41 0.39 10.67
N ALA A 179 -13.83 0.92 9.60
CA ALA A 179 -12.45 0.65 9.22
C ALA A 179 -11.45 1.18 10.25
N ALA A 180 -11.69 2.38 10.78
CA ALA A 180 -10.89 2.97 11.84
C ALA A 180 -10.94 2.12 13.11
N GLN A 181 -12.13 1.64 13.53
CA GLN A 181 -12.24 0.75 14.68
C GLN A 181 -11.47 -0.55 14.45
N ARG A 182 -11.64 -1.19 13.30
CA ARG A 182 -10.91 -2.41 12.93
C ARG A 182 -9.39 -2.21 12.97
N CYS A 183 -8.92 -1.07 12.49
CA CYS A 183 -7.50 -0.72 12.48
C CYS A 183 -6.95 -0.56 13.90
N ARG A 184 -7.65 0.16 14.78
CA ARG A 184 -7.30 0.30 16.20
C ARG A 184 -7.25 -1.06 16.92
N ASP A 185 -8.27 -1.89 16.72
CA ASP A 185 -8.33 -3.21 17.34
C ASP A 185 -7.15 -4.09 16.89
N ALA A 186 -6.78 -4.02 15.61
CA ALA A 186 -5.60 -4.71 15.08
C ALA A 186 -4.30 -4.18 15.70
N GLU A 187 -4.17 -2.87 15.89
CA GLU A 187 -3.00 -2.26 16.53
C GLU A 187 -2.91 -2.62 18.02
N GLN A 188 -4.02 -2.54 18.77
CA GLN A 188 -4.08 -2.93 20.17
C GLN A 188 -3.77 -4.40 20.40
N ALA A 189 -4.20 -5.25 19.48
CA ALA A 189 -3.87 -6.68 19.47
C ALA A 189 -2.44 -6.98 18.96
N HIS A 190 -1.59 -5.98 18.76
CA HIS A 190 -0.22 -6.09 18.25
C HIS A 190 -0.11 -6.78 16.88
N LYS A 191 -1.16 -6.78 16.07
CA LYS A 191 -1.19 -7.39 14.73
C LYS A 191 -0.58 -6.52 13.65
N VAL A 192 -0.57 -5.20 13.85
CA VAL A 192 -0.05 -4.17 12.96
C VAL A 192 0.47 -2.99 13.80
N ALA A 193 1.42 -2.22 13.29
CA ALA A 193 1.80 -0.91 13.82
C ALA A 193 1.30 0.16 12.83
N VAL A 194 0.53 1.14 13.33
CA VAL A 194 -0.13 2.14 12.47
C VAL A 194 0.56 3.48 12.61
N PHE A 195 0.91 4.08 11.46
CA PHE A 195 1.56 5.39 11.35
C PHE A 195 0.70 6.31 10.48
N PRO A 196 -0.24 7.04 11.06
CA PRO A 196 -1.02 8.04 10.33
C PRO A 196 -0.18 9.31 10.14
N ILE A 197 -0.08 9.75 8.89
CA ILE A 197 0.70 10.91 8.46
C ILE A 197 -0.25 11.94 7.84
N ALA A 198 -0.33 13.10 8.48
CA ALA A 198 -1.09 14.24 7.99
C ALA A 198 -0.25 15.07 7.03
N VAL A 199 -0.73 15.26 5.81
CA VAL A 199 -0.08 16.07 4.76
C VAL A 199 -0.77 17.42 4.66
N GLY A 200 0.01 18.50 4.74
CA GLY A 200 -0.52 19.87 4.66
C GLY A 200 -1.09 20.41 5.97
N ALA A 201 -1.57 21.67 5.91
CA ALA A 201 -2.02 22.42 7.09
C ALA A 201 -3.47 22.16 7.48
N ASP A 202 -4.30 21.80 6.51
CA ASP A 202 -5.76 21.69 6.67
C ASP A 202 -6.24 20.25 6.93
N THR A 203 -5.32 19.36 7.27
CA THR A 203 -5.62 17.95 7.51
C THR A 203 -6.40 17.73 8.80
N HIS A 204 -7.43 16.88 8.76
CA HIS A 204 -8.24 16.48 9.90
C HIS A 204 -7.53 15.45 10.77
N GLU A 205 -6.62 15.89 11.66
CA GLU A 205 -5.81 15.00 12.51
C GLU A 205 -6.65 14.09 13.41
N ASP A 206 -7.76 14.59 13.95
CA ASP A 206 -8.67 13.78 14.77
C ASP A 206 -9.23 12.59 13.98
N THR A 207 -9.54 12.82 12.71
CA THR A 207 -10.04 11.76 11.82
C THR A 207 -8.95 10.76 11.48
N LEU A 208 -7.74 11.22 11.12
CA LEU A 208 -6.60 10.32 10.89
C LEU A 208 -6.20 9.59 12.17
N GLY A 209 -6.24 10.27 13.31
CA GLY A 209 -5.97 9.69 14.62
C GLY A 209 -6.95 8.58 15.00
N ALA A 210 -8.18 8.63 14.48
CA ALA A 210 -9.15 7.58 14.72
C ALA A 210 -8.72 6.20 14.17
N PHE A 211 -7.77 6.13 13.25
CA PHE A 211 -7.24 4.88 12.72
C PHE A 211 -6.15 4.25 13.59
N CYS A 212 -5.56 4.95 14.54
CA CYS A 212 -4.53 4.39 15.42
C CYS A 212 -4.94 4.39 16.90
N ALA A 213 -4.35 3.48 17.69
CA ALA A 213 -4.69 3.30 19.09
C ALA A 213 -4.31 4.51 19.97
N ARG A 214 -3.39 5.35 19.51
CA ARG A 214 -2.94 6.56 20.21
C ARG A 214 -3.82 7.78 19.94
N GLY A 215 -4.83 7.66 19.06
CA GLY A 215 -5.69 8.77 18.63
C GLY A 215 -4.89 9.87 17.93
N ALA A 216 -5.32 11.12 18.05
CA ALA A 216 -4.64 12.28 17.45
C ALA A 216 -3.15 12.38 17.86
N ASN A 217 -2.79 11.98 19.07
CA ASN A 217 -1.39 11.93 19.53
C ASN A 217 -0.50 10.95 18.74
N GLY A 218 -1.09 10.06 17.98
CA GLY A 218 -0.38 9.12 17.10
C GLY A 218 -0.10 9.68 15.71
N VAL A 219 -0.81 10.73 15.33
CA VAL A 219 -0.67 11.36 14.02
C VAL A 219 0.65 12.13 13.96
N LYS A 220 1.35 11.98 12.86
CA LYS A 220 2.54 12.77 12.55
C LYS A 220 2.20 13.74 11.44
N ARG A 221 2.35 15.04 11.71
CA ARG A 221 2.14 16.07 10.70
C ARG A 221 3.41 16.25 9.88
N LEU A 222 3.29 16.10 8.58
CA LEU A 222 4.38 16.41 7.67
C LEU A 222 4.57 17.94 7.60
N THR A 223 5.70 18.43 8.07
CA THR A 223 6.02 19.87 8.07
C THR A 223 6.28 20.32 6.64
N GLY A 224 5.45 21.20 6.12
CA GLY A 224 5.50 21.60 4.71
C GLY A 224 5.30 20.37 3.81
N LEU A 225 6.15 20.23 2.80
CA LEU A 225 6.14 19.05 1.90
C LEU A 225 7.44 18.25 2.04
N GLN A 226 7.87 17.98 3.28
CA GLN A 226 9.13 17.27 3.58
C GLN A 226 9.01 15.75 3.38
N PHE A 227 8.50 15.34 2.23
CA PHE A 227 8.38 13.92 1.88
C PHE A 227 9.73 13.21 1.80
N LYS A 228 10.76 13.90 1.34
CA LYS A 228 12.11 13.34 1.26
C LYS A 228 12.61 12.92 2.64
N GLU A 229 12.50 13.78 3.63
CA GLU A 229 12.93 13.53 5.01
C GLU A 229 12.09 12.42 5.66
N LEU A 230 10.78 12.40 5.39
CA LEU A 230 9.89 11.32 5.82
C LEU A 230 10.34 9.98 5.25
N PHE A 231 10.58 9.89 3.95
CA PHE A 231 10.96 8.62 3.32
C PHE A 231 12.39 8.19 3.66
N LEU A 232 13.31 9.11 3.95
CA LEU A 232 14.61 8.79 4.55
C LEU A 232 14.46 8.22 5.96
N TRP A 233 13.60 8.82 6.77
CA TRP A 233 13.28 8.29 8.10
C TRP A 233 12.65 6.91 8.01
N LEU A 234 11.72 6.69 7.08
CA LEU A 234 11.06 5.41 6.88
C LEU A 234 12.06 4.34 6.45
N SER A 235 12.92 4.62 5.47
CA SER A 235 13.94 3.67 5.02
C SER A 235 14.90 3.30 6.13
N THR A 236 15.43 4.28 6.89
CA THR A 236 16.31 4.03 8.04
C THR A 236 15.60 3.21 9.12
N SER A 237 14.32 3.51 9.39
CA SER A 237 13.52 2.74 10.34
C SER A 237 13.33 1.30 9.89
N MET A 238 13.06 1.06 8.60
CA MET A 238 12.94 -0.28 8.02
C MET A 238 14.26 -1.06 8.08
N GLN A 239 15.40 -0.41 7.84
CA GLN A 239 16.73 -1.00 8.02
C GLN A 239 16.90 -1.50 9.46
N VAL A 240 16.64 -0.66 10.45
CA VAL A 240 16.75 -1.02 11.89
C VAL A 240 15.81 -2.17 12.25
N VAL A 241 14.55 -2.10 11.82
CA VAL A 241 13.55 -3.15 12.13
C VAL A 241 13.88 -4.46 11.42
N SER A 242 14.33 -4.42 10.17
CA SER A 242 14.69 -5.63 9.41
C SER A 242 15.89 -6.39 10.01
N GLN A 243 16.80 -5.69 10.67
CA GLN A 243 17.93 -6.29 11.38
C GLN A 243 17.55 -6.86 12.75
N SER A 244 16.39 -6.50 13.29
CA SER A 244 15.92 -7.00 14.58
C SER A 244 15.33 -8.41 14.47
N LYS A 245 15.22 -9.12 15.61
CA LYS A 245 14.48 -10.37 15.69
C LYS A 245 12.99 -10.10 15.83
N ALA A 246 12.16 -10.99 15.27
CA ALA A 246 10.71 -10.94 15.47
C ALA A 246 10.36 -10.92 16.98
N GLY A 247 9.51 -9.97 17.41
CA GLY A 247 9.16 -9.74 18.82
C GLY A 247 10.18 -8.93 19.61
N GLY A 248 11.31 -8.53 19.02
CA GLY A 248 12.30 -7.65 19.66
C GLY A 248 11.80 -6.20 19.78
N GLN A 249 12.38 -5.48 20.74
CA GLN A 249 12.17 -4.03 20.88
C GLN A 249 13.26 -3.29 20.09
N VAL A 250 12.87 -2.28 19.33
CA VAL A 250 13.78 -1.42 18.55
C VAL A 250 13.51 0.03 18.88
N GLN A 251 14.57 0.82 18.95
CA GLN A 251 14.47 2.26 19.05
C GLN A 251 14.53 2.84 17.63
N LEU A 252 13.47 3.54 17.24
CA LEU A 252 13.40 4.19 15.94
C LEU A 252 14.13 5.53 15.95
N PRO A 253 14.60 6.01 14.78
CA PRO A 253 15.15 7.35 14.66
C PRO A 253 14.14 8.42 15.09
N PRO A 254 14.57 9.58 15.58
CA PRO A 254 13.69 10.69 15.92
C PRO A 254 12.97 11.22 14.66
N THR A 255 11.79 11.82 14.86
CA THR A 255 10.95 12.34 13.77
C THR A 255 11.11 13.85 13.55
N ASP A 256 11.97 14.52 14.32
CA ASP A 256 12.07 15.98 14.40
C ASP A 256 12.47 16.65 13.08
N SER A 257 13.09 15.90 12.17
CA SER A 257 13.50 16.41 10.86
C SER A 257 12.37 16.63 9.86
N TRP A 258 11.22 16.00 10.07
CA TRP A 258 10.09 16.03 9.11
C TRP A 258 8.71 16.19 9.76
N SER A 259 8.61 16.02 11.06
CA SER A 259 7.33 16.11 11.79
C SER A 259 7.46 17.04 12.98
N THR A 260 6.46 17.90 13.18
CA THR A 260 6.25 18.65 14.42
C THR A 260 5.26 17.87 15.31
N LEU A 261 5.63 17.72 16.59
CA LEU A 261 4.70 17.29 17.63
C LEU A 261 4.04 18.56 18.19
N THR A 262 2.72 18.64 18.12
CA THR A 262 1.99 19.62 18.91
C THR A 262 1.95 19.11 20.34
N VAL A 263 2.57 19.86 21.25
CA VAL A 263 2.59 19.57 22.70
C VAL A 263 1.32 20.09 23.34
#